data_baab7b19af7de27b874670e1b509e855
#
_entry.id   baab7b19af7de27b874670e1b509e855
#
_cell.length_a   1.000
_cell.length_b   1.000
_cell.length_c   1.000
_cell.angle_alpha   90.00
_cell.angle_beta   90.00
_cell.angle_gamma   90.00
#
_symmetry.space_group_name_H-M   'P 1'
#
loop_
_entity.id
_entity.type
_entity.pdbx_description
1 polymer ?
#
loop_
_entity_poly.entity_id
_entity_poly.type
_entity_poly.pdbx_seq_one_letter_code
_entity_poly.pdbx_strand_id
1 'polypeptide(L)'
;QRRGREAMKANPSLTDGQADELEQIYIQSYIDERDFKTIADLGMNVVRIPFSYMNLEKDGRLRDGAFDALDRAVELCRKNGLYAILDLHGGHGSQNMDHHSGDDAHFDLYFNENNRRATVELWKQIARHYRGNRTVAGYDLLNEPRRKPHRYGGRINFDYYDALYRAVRAEDPDHLIFIECFSFPVNGARIKKYGWKNICMEYHIY
;
A
#
# COMPACT_ATOMS: atom_id res chain seq x y z
N GLN A 1 -12.62 7.24 -0.91
CA GLN A 1 -12.96 6.97 -2.33
C GLN A 1 -14.33 6.30 -2.49
N ARG A 2 -14.60 5.14 -1.87
CA ARG A 2 -15.88 4.40 -2.03
C ARG A 2 -17.11 5.27 -1.74
N ARG A 3 -17.15 5.96 -0.59
CA ARG A 3 -18.27 6.86 -0.21
C ARG A 3 -18.44 8.02 -1.21
N GLY A 4 -17.34 8.58 -1.72
CA GLY A 4 -17.39 9.65 -2.72
C GLY A 4 -17.98 9.15 -4.05
N ARG A 5 -17.56 7.97 -4.51
CA ARG A 5 -18.10 7.34 -5.71
C ARG A 5 -19.58 7.00 -5.56
N GLU A 6 -19.97 6.41 -4.43
CA GLU A 6 -21.37 6.10 -4.12
C GLU A 6 -22.23 7.37 -4.10
N ALA A 7 -21.71 8.47 -3.53
CA ALA A 7 -22.39 9.76 -3.51
C ALA A 7 -22.54 10.38 -4.92
N MET A 8 -21.51 10.27 -5.77
CA MET A 8 -21.59 10.72 -7.16
C MET A 8 -22.61 9.90 -7.96
N LYS A 9 -22.63 8.58 -7.79
CA LYS A 9 -23.62 7.70 -8.46
C LYS A 9 -25.03 7.87 -7.92
N ALA A 10 -25.19 8.26 -6.68
CA ALA A 10 -26.50 8.57 -6.08
C ALA A 10 -27.02 9.98 -6.44
N ASN A 11 -26.21 10.82 -7.10
CA ASN A 11 -26.63 12.16 -7.47
C ASN A 11 -27.55 12.11 -8.69
N PRO A 12 -28.84 12.50 -8.56
CA PRO A 12 -29.80 12.42 -9.66
C PRO A 12 -29.50 13.36 -10.85
N SER A 13 -28.56 14.30 -10.66
CA SER A 13 -28.11 15.22 -11.73
C SER A 13 -26.98 14.64 -12.58
N LEU A 14 -26.48 13.45 -12.27
CA LEU A 14 -25.39 12.78 -12.98
C LEU A 14 -25.88 11.46 -13.55
N THR A 15 -25.47 11.15 -14.77
CA THR A 15 -25.53 9.78 -15.28
C THR A 15 -24.38 8.96 -14.72
N ASP A 16 -24.48 7.63 -14.74
CA ASP A 16 -23.39 6.73 -14.32
C ASP A 16 -22.10 7.03 -15.09
N GLY A 17 -22.19 7.29 -16.40
CA GLY A 17 -21.03 7.65 -17.22
C GLY A 17 -20.36 8.96 -16.79
N GLN A 18 -21.14 9.97 -16.44
CA GLN A 18 -20.61 11.24 -15.92
C GLN A 18 -19.97 11.07 -14.54
N ALA A 19 -20.55 10.24 -13.68
CA ALA A 19 -19.95 9.93 -12.38
C ALA A 19 -18.59 9.20 -12.54
N ASP A 20 -18.51 8.25 -13.47
CA ASP A 20 -17.26 7.54 -13.77
C ASP A 20 -16.22 8.49 -14.42
N GLU A 21 -16.61 9.40 -15.29
CA GLU A 21 -15.75 10.43 -15.88
C GLU A 21 -15.20 11.38 -14.81
N LEU A 22 -16.03 11.87 -13.90
CA LEU A 22 -15.62 12.72 -12.79
C LEU A 22 -14.63 12.01 -11.86
N GLU A 23 -14.84 10.72 -11.60
CA GLU A 23 -13.89 9.91 -10.83
C GLU A 23 -12.52 9.82 -11.53
N GLN A 24 -12.51 9.63 -12.85
CA GLN A 24 -11.27 9.59 -13.64
C GLN A 24 -10.55 10.94 -13.64
N ILE A 25 -11.28 12.04 -13.81
CA ILE A 25 -10.72 13.40 -13.71
C ILE A 25 -10.09 13.61 -12.33
N TYR A 26 -10.79 13.23 -11.26
CA TYR A 26 -10.27 13.34 -9.90
C TYR A 26 -8.98 12.54 -9.72
N ILE A 27 -8.95 11.27 -10.14
CA ILE A 27 -7.76 10.40 -10.04
C ILE A 27 -6.58 10.99 -10.81
N GLN A 28 -6.83 11.52 -12.02
CA GLN A 28 -5.78 12.08 -12.88
C GLN A 28 -5.24 13.42 -12.38
N SER A 29 -6.07 14.20 -11.70
CA SER A 29 -5.71 15.55 -11.20
C SER A 29 -5.25 15.58 -9.75
N TYR A 30 -5.39 14.46 -9.01
CA TYR A 30 -5.09 14.40 -7.58
C TYR A 30 -3.60 14.60 -7.27
N ILE A 31 -2.75 14.09 -8.15
CA ILE A 31 -1.29 14.26 -8.08
C ILE A 31 -0.78 14.59 -9.48
N ASP A 32 -0.04 15.68 -9.63
CA ASP A 32 0.56 16.11 -10.88
C ASP A 32 2.09 16.33 -10.76
N GLU A 33 2.72 16.68 -11.87
CA GLU A 33 4.18 16.89 -11.94
C GLU A 33 4.65 18.05 -11.03
N ARG A 34 3.79 19.05 -10.80
CA ARG A 34 4.13 20.20 -9.94
C ARG A 34 4.30 19.79 -8.49
N ASP A 35 3.53 18.81 -8.02
CA ASP A 35 3.65 18.28 -6.67
C ASP A 35 5.02 17.66 -6.46
N PHE A 36 5.46 16.78 -7.40
CA PHE A 36 6.76 16.12 -7.32
C PHE A 36 7.91 17.12 -7.49
N LYS A 37 7.77 18.10 -8.39
CA LYS A 37 8.74 19.18 -8.52
C LYS A 37 8.86 19.99 -7.22
N THR A 38 7.75 20.33 -6.57
CA THR A 38 7.73 21.04 -5.30
C THR A 38 8.45 20.25 -4.21
N ILE A 39 8.21 18.93 -4.13
CA ILE A 39 8.91 18.04 -3.18
C ILE A 39 10.42 18.07 -3.41
N ALA A 40 10.85 17.97 -4.66
CA ALA A 40 12.27 18.02 -5.03
C ALA A 40 12.89 19.40 -4.74
N ASP A 41 12.20 20.49 -5.07
CA ASP A 41 12.65 21.87 -4.81
C ASP A 41 12.80 22.15 -3.30
N LEU A 42 12.02 21.47 -2.45
CA LEU A 42 12.16 21.52 -0.99
C LEU A 42 13.35 20.68 -0.46
N GLY A 43 14.11 20.05 -1.34
CA GLY A 43 15.29 19.23 -0.98
C GLY A 43 14.98 17.83 -0.48
N MET A 44 13.75 17.37 -0.62
CA MET A 44 13.37 15.97 -0.34
C MET A 44 13.84 15.07 -1.48
N ASN A 45 14.10 13.81 -1.18
CA ASN A 45 14.61 12.84 -2.17
C ASN A 45 13.78 11.55 -2.26
N VAL A 46 12.73 11.42 -1.47
CA VAL A 46 11.86 10.24 -1.46
C VAL A 46 10.41 10.64 -1.22
N VAL A 47 9.51 9.90 -1.88
CA VAL A 47 8.05 10.04 -1.72
C VAL A 47 7.48 8.68 -1.33
N ARG A 48 6.71 8.62 -0.26
CA ARG A 48 5.90 7.46 0.10
C ARG A 48 4.56 7.58 -0.62
N ILE A 49 4.22 6.58 -1.42
CA ILE A 49 3.04 6.56 -2.30
C ILE A 49 2.03 5.57 -1.76
N PRO A 50 0.99 6.05 -1.04
CA PRO A 50 -0.04 5.18 -0.49
C PRO A 50 -1.01 4.71 -1.57
N PHE A 51 -1.35 3.41 -1.53
CA PHE A 51 -2.38 2.82 -2.38
C PHE A 51 -3.16 1.74 -1.62
N SER A 52 -4.37 1.42 -2.10
CA SER A 52 -5.17 0.32 -1.59
C SER A 52 -5.21 -0.81 -2.61
N TYR A 53 -5.42 -2.06 -2.15
CA TYR A 53 -5.69 -3.18 -3.05
C TYR A 53 -6.84 -2.87 -4.01
N MET A 54 -7.84 -2.10 -3.57
CA MET A 54 -8.99 -1.67 -4.39
C MET A 54 -8.60 -0.79 -5.59
N ASN A 55 -7.43 -0.17 -5.56
CA ASN A 55 -6.93 0.59 -6.72
C ASN A 55 -6.44 -0.34 -7.81
N LEU A 56 -5.90 -1.50 -7.46
CA LEU A 56 -5.26 -2.44 -8.38
C LEU A 56 -6.19 -3.57 -8.80
N GLU A 57 -7.11 -3.99 -7.93
CA GLU A 57 -7.94 -5.18 -8.12
C GLU A 57 -9.44 -4.85 -8.19
N LYS A 58 -10.13 -5.72 -8.92
CA LYS A 58 -11.60 -5.82 -8.95
C LYS A 58 -11.97 -7.28 -8.99
N ASP A 59 -12.92 -7.69 -8.14
CA ASP A 59 -13.44 -9.07 -8.08
C ASP A 59 -12.32 -10.13 -7.91
N GLY A 60 -11.29 -9.80 -7.11
CA GLY A 60 -10.17 -10.69 -6.81
C GLY A 60 -9.15 -10.87 -7.94
N ARG A 61 -9.14 -9.97 -8.93
CA ARG A 61 -8.20 -9.98 -10.07
C ARG A 61 -7.65 -8.58 -10.32
N LEU A 62 -6.43 -8.50 -10.84
CA LEU A 62 -5.92 -7.23 -11.34
C LEU A 62 -6.85 -6.67 -12.41
N ARG A 63 -7.08 -5.35 -12.34
CA ARG A 63 -7.80 -4.60 -13.37
C ARG A 63 -6.92 -4.45 -14.61
N ASP A 64 -7.54 -4.23 -15.77
CA ASP A 64 -6.81 -3.71 -16.92
C ASP A 64 -6.18 -2.37 -16.53
N GLY A 65 -4.88 -2.20 -16.83
CA GLY A 65 -4.12 -1.01 -16.42
C GLY A 65 -3.94 -0.86 -14.89
N ALA A 66 -3.96 -1.96 -14.15
CA ALA A 66 -3.88 -1.95 -12.67
C ALA A 66 -2.72 -1.10 -12.12
N PHE A 67 -1.58 -1.12 -12.76
CA PHE A 67 -0.39 -0.40 -12.33
C PHE A 67 -0.25 1.01 -12.91
N ASP A 68 -1.08 1.44 -13.87
CA ASP A 68 -0.90 2.70 -14.61
C ASP A 68 -0.76 3.92 -13.68
N ALA A 69 -1.57 4.00 -12.62
CA ALA A 69 -1.50 5.11 -11.66
C ALA A 69 -0.22 5.09 -10.83
N LEU A 70 0.22 3.91 -10.40
CA LEU A 70 1.49 3.74 -9.66
C LEU A 70 2.68 3.98 -10.58
N ASP A 71 2.66 3.45 -11.80
CA ASP A 71 3.71 3.64 -12.80
C ASP A 71 3.87 5.12 -13.13
N ARG A 72 2.76 5.85 -13.29
CA ARG A 72 2.78 7.31 -13.47
C ARG A 72 3.44 8.00 -12.28
N ALA A 73 3.10 7.65 -11.04
CA ALA A 73 3.68 8.25 -9.86
C ALA A 73 5.19 7.94 -9.74
N VAL A 74 5.60 6.70 -10.01
CA VAL A 74 7.00 6.29 -10.04
C VAL A 74 7.76 7.03 -11.14
N GLU A 75 7.17 7.21 -12.33
CA GLU A 75 7.79 7.96 -13.42
C GLU A 75 7.93 9.46 -13.06
N LEU A 76 6.96 10.05 -12.36
CA LEU A 76 7.07 11.42 -11.86
C LEU A 76 8.18 11.55 -10.80
N CYS A 77 8.36 10.56 -9.92
CA CYS A 77 9.52 10.48 -9.04
C CYS A 77 10.81 10.48 -9.86
N ARG A 78 10.93 9.58 -10.85
CA ARG A 78 12.12 9.46 -11.68
C ARG A 78 12.49 10.77 -12.37
N LYS A 79 11.51 11.45 -12.98
CA LYS A 79 11.69 12.74 -13.67
C LYS A 79 12.22 13.84 -12.77
N ASN A 80 11.83 13.81 -11.50
CA ASN A 80 12.21 14.83 -10.53
C ASN A 80 13.37 14.41 -9.60
N GLY A 81 14.07 13.30 -9.91
CA GLY A 81 15.21 12.84 -9.12
C GLY A 81 14.84 12.31 -7.73
N LEU A 82 13.59 11.85 -7.56
CA LEU A 82 13.05 11.31 -6.32
C LEU A 82 13.00 9.79 -6.36
N TYR A 83 13.07 9.16 -5.20
CA TYR A 83 12.73 7.75 -5.01
C TYR A 83 11.29 7.58 -4.57
N ALA A 84 10.71 6.40 -4.85
CA ALA A 84 9.38 6.02 -4.44
C ALA A 84 9.40 4.89 -3.41
N ILE A 85 8.63 4.99 -2.32
CA ILE A 85 8.27 3.88 -1.44
C ILE A 85 6.82 3.54 -1.74
N LEU A 86 6.54 2.30 -2.14
CA LEU A 86 5.19 1.84 -2.45
C LEU A 86 4.55 1.29 -1.18
N ASP A 87 3.51 1.95 -0.70
CA ASP A 87 2.86 1.70 0.58
C ASP A 87 1.47 1.09 0.38
N LEU A 88 1.29 -0.16 0.83
CA LEU A 88 -0.04 -0.77 0.88
C LEU A 88 -0.83 -0.22 2.08
N HIS A 89 -1.50 0.88 1.84
CA HIS A 89 -2.28 1.62 2.84
C HIS A 89 -3.61 0.94 3.21
N GLY A 90 -4.13 0.09 2.34
CA GLY A 90 -5.32 -0.72 2.56
C GLY A 90 -5.17 -2.12 2.00
N GLY A 91 -5.02 -3.12 2.87
CA GLY A 91 -4.99 -4.54 2.53
C GLY A 91 -6.39 -5.17 2.50
N HIS A 92 -6.52 -6.37 1.92
CA HIS A 92 -7.79 -7.09 1.85
C HIS A 92 -8.40 -7.33 3.23
N GLY A 93 -9.64 -6.91 3.43
CA GLY A 93 -10.34 -7.03 4.70
C GLY A 93 -9.82 -6.11 5.80
N SER A 94 -9.01 -5.11 5.46
CA SER A 94 -8.42 -4.10 6.33
C SER A 94 -7.48 -4.64 7.44
N GLN A 95 -6.31 -4.05 7.57
CA GLN A 95 -5.32 -4.32 8.62
C GLN A 95 -5.58 -3.50 9.89
N ASN A 96 -6.47 -2.53 9.81
CA ASN A 96 -6.94 -1.71 10.93
C ASN A 96 -8.38 -1.27 10.67
N MET A 97 -9.02 -0.59 11.63
CA MET A 97 -10.38 -0.06 11.47
C MET A 97 -10.38 1.45 11.19
N ASP A 98 -9.29 1.96 10.67
CA ASP A 98 -9.13 3.39 10.46
C ASP A 98 -9.58 3.77 9.04
N HIS A 99 -10.19 4.94 8.92
CA HIS A 99 -10.75 5.44 7.65
C HIS A 99 -9.74 5.51 6.51
N HIS A 100 -8.46 5.70 6.84
CA HIS A 100 -7.38 5.79 5.85
C HIS A 100 -7.04 4.45 5.19
N SER A 101 -7.41 3.30 5.78
CA SER A 101 -7.28 1.99 5.11
C SER A 101 -8.31 1.79 3.99
N GLY A 102 -9.28 2.71 3.86
CA GLY A 102 -10.37 2.62 2.89
C GLY A 102 -11.54 1.72 3.31
N ASP A 103 -11.43 1.03 4.43
CA ASP A 103 -12.47 0.18 5.01
C ASP A 103 -12.45 0.30 6.55
N ASP A 104 -13.31 1.16 7.08
CA ASP A 104 -13.47 1.42 8.52
C ASP A 104 -14.48 0.49 9.21
N ALA A 105 -15.09 -0.42 8.45
CA ALA A 105 -16.09 -1.36 8.94
C ALA A 105 -15.52 -2.75 9.26
N HIS A 106 -14.38 -3.10 8.69
CA HIS A 106 -13.81 -4.43 8.80
C HIS A 106 -12.41 -4.41 9.43
N PHE A 107 -12.06 -5.52 10.06
CA PHE A 107 -10.73 -5.81 10.59
C PHE A 107 -10.44 -7.31 10.40
N ASP A 108 -10.51 -7.75 9.14
CA ASP A 108 -10.56 -9.16 8.82
C ASP A 108 -9.26 -9.71 8.22
N LEU A 109 -8.32 -8.84 7.85
CA LEU A 109 -7.07 -9.28 7.21
C LEU A 109 -6.39 -10.42 7.97
N TYR A 110 -6.31 -10.32 9.30
CA TYR A 110 -5.58 -11.32 10.11
C TYR A 110 -6.39 -12.58 10.42
N PHE A 111 -7.70 -12.55 10.24
CA PHE A 111 -8.62 -13.61 10.66
C PHE A 111 -9.18 -14.41 9.49
N ASN A 112 -9.15 -13.83 8.29
CA ASN A 112 -9.63 -14.46 7.07
C ASN A 112 -8.46 -14.93 6.21
N GLU A 113 -8.36 -16.25 6.02
CA GLU A 113 -7.30 -16.88 5.23
C GLU A 113 -7.29 -16.41 3.77
N ASN A 114 -8.48 -16.17 3.19
CA ASN A 114 -8.59 -15.70 1.81
C ASN A 114 -8.02 -14.27 1.69
N ASN A 115 -8.31 -13.38 2.66
CA ASN A 115 -7.77 -12.03 2.67
C ASN A 115 -6.24 -12.03 2.82
N ARG A 116 -5.71 -12.89 3.71
CA ARG A 116 -4.27 -13.05 3.87
C ARG A 116 -3.60 -13.52 2.59
N ARG A 117 -4.15 -14.56 1.95
CA ARG A 117 -3.62 -15.08 0.68
C ARG A 117 -3.71 -14.07 -0.46
N ALA A 118 -4.84 -13.37 -0.58
CA ALA A 118 -5.03 -12.34 -1.59
C ALA A 118 -3.99 -11.22 -1.46
N THR A 119 -3.74 -10.72 -0.24
CA THR A 119 -2.73 -9.68 -0.01
C THR A 119 -1.30 -10.18 -0.28
N VAL A 120 -1.00 -11.43 0.04
CA VAL A 120 0.30 -12.05 -0.30
C VAL A 120 0.47 -12.14 -1.83
N GLU A 121 -0.56 -12.57 -2.55
CA GLU A 121 -0.51 -12.68 -4.01
C GLU A 121 -0.41 -11.31 -4.69
N LEU A 122 -1.13 -10.32 -4.17
CA LEU A 122 -1.00 -8.93 -4.64
C LEU A 122 0.44 -8.43 -4.52
N TRP A 123 1.09 -8.65 -3.36
CA TRP A 123 2.49 -8.25 -3.17
C TRP A 123 3.46 -8.96 -4.11
N LYS A 124 3.24 -10.24 -4.44
CA LYS A 124 4.06 -10.91 -5.46
C LYS A 124 3.94 -10.22 -6.82
N GLN A 125 2.71 -9.85 -7.21
CA GLN A 125 2.47 -9.17 -8.49
C GLN A 125 3.14 -7.80 -8.51
N ILE A 126 3.04 -7.01 -7.43
CA ILE A 126 3.70 -5.71 -7.29
C ILE A 126 5.23 -5.88 -7.35
N ALA A 127 5.79 -6.78 -6.56
CA ALA A 127 7.23 -7.02 -6.52
C ALA A 127 7.79 -7.47 -7.88
N ARG A 128 7.06 -8.35 -8.59
CA ARG A 128 7.41 -8.79 -9.93
C ARG A 128 7.39 -7.64 -10.94
N HIS A 129 6.37 -6.76 -10.85
CA HIS A 129 6.21 -5.63 -11.76
C HIS A 129 7.33 -4.60 -11.59
N TYR A 130 7.72 -4.30 -10.34
CA TYR A 130 8.74 -3.28 -10.06
C TYR A 130 10.16 -3.83 -9.88
N ARG A 131 10.37 -5.13 -10.01
CA ARG A 131 11.70 -5.74 -9.90
C ARG A 131 12.73 -5.01 -10.77
N GLY A 132 13.81 -4.56 -10.13
CA GLY A 132 14.92 -3.86 -10.81
C GLY A 132 14.62 -2.41 -11.20
N ASN A 133 13.45 -1.87 -10.86
CA ASN A 133 13.15 -0.46 -11.07
C ASN A 133 13.86 0.40 -10.02
N ARG A 134 14.96 1.05 -10.43
CA ARG A 134 15.82 1.84 -9.53
C ARG A 134 15.17 3.07 -8.91
N THR A 135 14.03 3.51 -9.41
CA THR A 135 13.28 4.61 -8.83
C THR A 135 12.51 4.17 -7.60
N VAL A 136 12.11 2.90 -7.54
CA VAL A 136 11.46 2.33 -6.35
C VAL A 136 12.55 2.05 -5.31
N ALA A 137 12.48 2.72 -4.16
CA ALA A 137 13.38 2.47 -3.02
C ALA A 137 13.00 1.19 -2.28
N GLY A 138 11.69 0.92 -2.18
CA GLY A 138 11.20 -0.27 -1.48
C GLY A 138 9.70 -0.35 -1.36
N TYR A 139 9.27 -1.38 -0.64
CA TYR A 139 7.90 -1.79 -0.44
C TYR A 139 7.53 -1.70 1.03
N ASP A 140 6.54 -0.88 1.35
CA ASP A 140 5.96 -0.80 2.67
C ASP A 140 4.74 -1.73 2.72
N LEU A 141 4.91 -2.83 3.46
CA LEU A 141 4.03 -3.99 3.32
C LEU A 141 2.62 -3.77 3.85
N LEU A 142 2.44 -2.99 4.88
CA LEU A 142 1.13 -2.68 5.47
C LEU A 142 1.22 -1.41 6.32
N ASN A 143 0.46 -0.39 5.96
CA ASN A 143 0.34 0.83 6.75
C ASN A 143 -0.39 0.59 8.07
N GLU A 144 0.20 1.03 9.17
CA GLU A 144 -0.38 1.08 10.52
C GLU A 144 -1.15 -0.18 10.94
N PRO A 145 -0.51 -1.36 10.88
CA PRO A 145 -1.17 -2.60 11.22
C PRO A 145 -1.54 -2.60 12.71
N ARG A 146 -2.83 -2.67 13.00
CA ARG A 146 -3.29 -2.74 14.38
C ARG A 146 -3.00 -4.09 15.01
N ARG A 147 -2.86 -4.08 16.33
CA ARG A 147 -2.81 -5.29 17.13
C ARG A 147 -4.13 -6.04 17.04
N LYS A 148 -4.05 -7.35 16.97
CA LYS A 148 -5.20 -8.20 17.26
C LYS A 148 -5.81 -7.79 18.60
N PRO A 149 -7.15 -7.68 18.71
CA PRO A 149 -7.80 -7.49 20.00
C PRO A 149 -7.31 -8.50 21.03
N HIS A 150 -7.35 -8.15 22.33
CA HIS A 150 -6.86 -9.00 23.42
C HIS A 150 -7.40 -10.44 23.39
N ARG A 151 -8.66 -10.62 22.99
CA ARG A 151 -9.31 -11.93 22.79
C ARG A 151 -8.64 -12.82 21.74
N TYR A 152 -7.79 -12.25 20.88
CA TYR A 152 -7.02 -12.94 19.85
C TYR A 152 -5.50 -12.82 20.06
N GLY A 153 -5.06 -12.54 21.30
CA GLY A 153 -3.66 -12.54 21.68
C GLY A 153 -2.94 -11.19 21.66
N GLY A 154 -3.60 -10.09 21.29
CA GLY A 154 -3.09 -8.71 21.46
C GLY A 154 -1.77 -8.38 20.76
N ARG A 155 -1.30 -9.17 19.80
CA ARG A 155 0.01 -9.02 19.16
C ARG A 155 -0.13 -8.72 17.67
N ILE A 156 0.82 -7.93 17.11
CA ILE A 156 0.99 -7.85 15.66
C ILE A 156 1.31 -9.25 15.14
N ASN A 157 0.73 -9.61 14.01
CA ASN A 157 0.96 -10.92 13.41
C ASN A 157 2.28 -10.93 12.62
N PHE A 158 3.40 -11.06 13.30
CA PHE A 158 4.71 -11.11 12.65
C PHE A 158 4.89 -12.34 11.75
N ASP A 159 4.21 -13.44 12.01
CA ASP A 159 4.23 -14.61 11.12
C ASP A 159 3.57 -14.27 9.77
N TYR A 160 2.57 -13.39 9.79
CA TYR A 160 1.98 -12.87 8.56
C TYR A 160 2.92 -11.89 7.83
N TYR A 161 3.62 -11.01 8.57
CA TYR A 161 4.67 -10.19 7.95
C TYR A 161 5.77 -11.05 7.33
N ASP A 162 6.15 -12.17 7.96
CA ASP A 162 7.11 -13.11 7.38
C ASP A 162 6.61 -13.71 6.08
N ALA A 163 5.31 -14.05 6.00
CA ALA A 163 4.71 -14.52 4.76
C ALA A 163 4.76 -13.48 3.63
N LEU A 164 4.44 -12.21 3.93
CA LEU A 164 4.55 -11.09 2.99
C LEU A 164 6.00 -10.86 2.56
N TYR A 165 6.93 -10.80 3.54
CA TYR A 165 8.35 -10.65 3.28
C TYR A 165 8.89 -11.73 2.34
N ARG A 166 8.59 -12.99 2.61
CA ARG A 166 9.04 -14.11 1.76
C ARG A 166 8.44 -14.07 0.37
N ALA A 167 7.18 -13.68 0.26
CA ALA A 167 6.50 -13.52 -1.02
C ALA A 167 7.17 -12.44 -1.89
N VAL A 168 7.46 -11.28 -1.32
CA VAL A 168 8.17 -10.19 -2.01
C VAL A 168 9.58 -10.62 -2.37
N ARG A 169 10.34 -11.20 -1.44
CA ARG A 169 11.74 -11.62 -1.68
C ARG A 169 11.89 -12.70 -2.73
N ALA A 170 10.89 -13.56 -2.91
CA ALA A 170 10.90 -14.57 -3.97
C ALA A 170 10.82 -13.95 -5.37
N GLU A 171 10.14 -12.83 -5.50
CA GLU A 171 9.98 -12.12 -6.78
C GLU A 171 11.04 -11.02 -6.95
N ASP A 172 11.39 -10.33 -5.88
CA ASP A 172 12.33 -9.20 -5.88
C ASP A 172 13.33 -9.34 -4.71
N PRO A 173 14.56 -9.75 -4.98
CA PRO A 173 15.58 -9.93 -3.96
C PRO A 173 16.20 -8.63 -3.44
N ASP A 174 16.07 -7.51 -4.17
CA ASP A 174 16.97 -6.36 -4.02
C ASP A 174 16.34 -5.14 -3.33
N HIS A 175 15.05 -4.82 -3.59
CA HIS A 175 14.43 -3.65 -2.99
C HIS A 175 14.32 -3.74 -1.46
N LEU A 176 14.36 -2.59 -0.78
CA LEU A 176 14.09 -2.52 0.65
C LEU A 176 12.66 -2.99 0.95
N ILE A 177 12.47 -3.61 2.10
CA ILE A 177 11.14 -3.93 2.62
C ILE A 177 10.96 -3.17 3.93
N PHE A 178 9.93 -2.34 3.99
CA PHE A 178 9.52 -1.62 5.18
C PHE A 178 8.55 -2.48 5.98
N ILE A 179 8.79 -2.55 7.27
CA ILE A 179 7.95 -3.28 8.22
C ILE A 179 7.54 -2.29 9.30
N GLU A 180 6.27 -1.93 9.26
CA GLU A 180 5.72 -1.01 10.24
C GLU A 180 5.51 -1.66 11.60
N CYS A 181 5.83 -0.92 12.62
CA CYS A 181 5.72 -1.28 14.01
C CYS A 181 4.92 -0.23 14.77
N PHE A 182 3.66 -0.05 14.37
CA PHE A 182 2.77 0.89 15.04
C PHE A 182 2.73 0.58 16.56
N SER A 183 3.22 1.53 17.35
CA SER A 183 3.24 1.51 18.82
C SER A 183 4.18 0.50 19.51
N PHE A 184 5.02 -0.28 18.81
CA PHE A 184 5.94 -1.21 19.47
C PHE A 184 7.30 -1.32 18.77
N PRO A 185 8.41 -1.18 19.55
CA PRO A 185 9.71 -1.47 19.01
C PRO A 185 9.81 -2.97 18.63
N VAL A 186 10.11 -3.23 17.36
CA VAL A 186 10.65 -4.55 17.00
C VAL A 186 12.08 -4.59 17.49
N ASN A 187 12.35 -5.47 18.42
CA ASN A 187 13.72 -5.69 18.86
C ASN A 187 14.48 -6.59 17.88
N GLY A 188 15.81 -6.47 17.89
CA GLY A 188 16.70 -7.25 17.01
C GLY A 188 16.52 -8.78 17.15
N ALA A 189 15.94 -9.28 18.25
CA ALA A 189 15.65 -10.70 18.43
C ALA A 189 14.58 -11.21 17.46
N ARG A 190 13.58 -10.38 17.12
CA ARG A 190 12.56 -10.74 16.11
C ARG A 190 13.14 -10.80 14.72
N ILE A 191 13.96 -9.82 14.35
CA ILE A 191 14.66 -9.81 13.05
C ILE A 191 15.51 -11.07 12.90
N LYS A 192 16.24 -11.44 13.95
CA LYS A 192 17.02 -12.69 13.98
C LYS A 192 16.13 -13.94 13.85
N LYS A 193 14.99 -13.97 14.55
CA LYS A 193 14.05 -15.11 14.51
C LYS A 193 13.59 -15.41 13.09
N TYR A 194 13.22 -14.38 12.31
CA TYR A 194 12.70 -14.55 10.96
C TYR A 194 13.80 -14.53 9.89
N GLY A 195 15.01 -14.10 10.24
CA GLY A 195 16.13 -14.01 9.30
C GLY A 195 15.95 -12.96 8.22
N TRP A 196 15.14 -11.93 8.49
CA TRP A 196 14.88 -10.84 7.55
C TRP A 196 16.16 -10.06 7.24
N LYS A 197 16.38 -9.79 5.96
CA LYS A 197 17.50 -9.01 5.45
C LYS A 197 16.98 -7.89 4.55
N ASN A 198 17.77 -6.84 4.43
CA ASN A 198 17.44 -5.67 3.60
C ASN A 198 16.07 -5.11 3.93
N ILE A 199 15.85 -4.83 5.22
CA ILE A 199 14.61 -4.28 5.76
C ILE A 199 14.86 -2.92 6.41
N CYS A 200 13.82 -2.10 6.44
CA CYS A 200 13.71 -0.89 7.23
C CYS A 200 12.57 -1.06 8.24
N MET A 201 12.79 -0.65 9.48
CA MET A 201 11.74 -0.62 10.50
C MET A 201 11.11 0.77 10.48
N GLU A 202 9.81 0.83 10.31
CA GLU A 202 9.05 2.07 10.26
C GLU A 202 8.23 2.29 11.53
N TYR A 203 8.27 3.51 12.04
CA TYR A 203 7.52 3.94 13.22
C TYR A 203 6.78 5.23 12.93
N HIS A 204 5.50 5.26 13.23
CA HIS A 204 4.69 6.48 13.18
C HIS A 204 4.63 7.10 14.57
N ILE A 205 4.93 8.40 14.64
CA ILE A 205 4.91 9.20 15.88
C ILE A 205 4.06 10.44 15.57
N TYR A 206 3.01 10.65 16.35
CA TYR A 206 2.09 11.78 16.22
C TYR A 206 2.18 12.69 17.45
#